data_2beea417ff628feafe5dd37f027726a5
#
_entry.id   2beea417ff628feafe5dd37f027726a5
#
_cell.length_a   1.000
_cell.length_b   1.000
_cell.length_c   1.000
_cell.angle_alpha   90.00
_cell.angle_beta   90.00
_cell.angle_gamma   90.00
#
_symmetry.space_group_name_H-M   'P 1'
#
loop_
_entity.id
_entity.type
_entity.pdbx_description
1 polymer ?
#
loop_
_entity_poly.entity_id
_entity_poly.type
_entity_poly.pdbx_seq_one_letter_code
_entity_poly.pdbx_strand_id
1 'polypeptide(L)'
;MYRVLLRPPAQKFLRKLRDKSLLARLMAAMRELAHQPRPPGCDKLAGPENLYRVRVGDYRVIYQVQDNALLVLVVKIGHRREVYR
;
A
#
# COMPACT_ATOMS: atom_id res chain seq x y z
N MET A 1 -3.38 1.84 -16.93
CA MET A 1 -3.72 1.95 -15.50
C MET A 1 -3.60 0.58 -14.84
N TYR A 2 -3.04 0.53 -13.64
CA TYR A 2 -2.91 -0.71 -12.87
C TYR A 2 -4.18 -0.97 -12.08
N ARG A 3 -4.51 -2.25 -11.89
CA ARG A 3 -5.54 -2.63 -10.92
C ARG A 3 -4.89 -2.68 -9.54
N VAL A 4 -5.64 -2.25 -8.52
CA VAL A 4 -5.17 -2.32 -7.14
C VAL A 4 -6.00 -3.36 -6.40
N LEU A 5 -5.35 -4.42 -5.95
CA LEU A 5 -5.98 -5.48 -5.18
C LEU A 5 -5.38 -5.52 -3.79
N LEU A 6 -6.16 -5.98 -2.83
CA LEU A 6 -5.77 -6.02 -1.42
C LEU A 6 -5.66 -7.47 -0.94
N ARG A 7 -4.51 -7.81 -0.34
CA ARG A 7 -4.37 -9.09 0.33
C ARG A 7 -5.17 -9.08 1.64
N PRO A 8 -5.49 -10.26 2.19
CA PRO A 8 -6.28 -10.35 3.42
C PRO A 8 -5.79 -9.49 4.60
N PRO A 9 -4.48 -9.40 4.90
CA PRO A 9 -4.04 -8.53 5.99
C PRO A 9 -4.40 -7.06 5.78
N ALA A 10 -4.29 -6.57 4.54
CA ALA A 10 -4.65 -5.20 4.23
C ALA A 10 -6.17 -5.00 4.31
N GLN A 11 -6.94 -5.97 3.81
CA GLN A 11 -8.40 -5.92 3.90
C GLN A 11 -8.84 -5.86 5.36
N LYS A 12 -8.25 -6.71 6.20
CA LYS A 12 -8.60 -6.77 7.60
C LYS A 12 -8.28 -5.46 8.30
N PHE A 13 -7.13 -4.87 8.00
CA PHE A 13 -6.74 -3.59 8.57
C PHE A 13 -7.81 -2.53 8.28
N LEU A 14 -8.22 -2.42 7.02
CA LEU A 14 -9.19 -1.39 6.62
C LEU A 14 -10.56 -1.61 7.25
N ARG A 15 -10.99 -2.88 7.37
CA ARG A 15 -12.27 -3.18 7.99
C ARG A 15 -12.32 -2.79 9.46
N LYS A 16 -11.19 -2.89 10.16
CA LYS A 16 -11.10 -2.55 11.59
C LYS A 16 -10.82 -1.09 11.85
N LEU A 17 -10.46 -0.34 10.83
CA LEU A 17 -10.05 1.04 10.99
C LEU A 17 -11.27 1.92 11.27
N ARG A 18 -11.23 2.65 12.41
CA ARG A 18 -12.33 3.53 12.82
C ARG A 18 -12.10 4.99 12.47
N ASP A 19 -10.85 5.36 12.24
CA ASP A 19 -10.49 6.74 11.88
C ASP A 19 -10.85 6.99 10.42
N LYS A 20 -11.96 7.69 10.21
CA LYS A 20 -12.46 7.95 8.86
C LYS A 20 -11.54 8.83 8.04
N SER A 21 -10.86 9.77 8.69
CA SER A 21 -9.91 10.65 8.00
C SER A 21 -8.72 9.84 7.49
N LEU A 22 -8.18 8.97 8.33
CA LEU A 22 -7.09 8.10 7.92
C LEU A 22 -7.51 7.14 6.81
N LEU A 23 -8.72 6.58 6.94
CA LEU A 23 -9.24 5.70 5.90
C LEU A 23 -9.32 6.40 4.55
N ALA A 24 -9.83 7.64 4.52
CA ALA A 24 -9.91 8.41 3.29
C ALA A 24 -8.54 8.65 2.68
N ARG A 25 -7.55 8.97 3.52
CA ARG A 25 -6.18 9.20 3.06
C ARG A 25 -5.53 7.94 2.51
N LEU A 26 -5.75 6.81 3.19
CA LEU A 26 -5.24 5.52 2.72
C LEU A 26 -5.87 5.13 1.38
N MET A 27 -7.18 5.31 1.26
CA MET A 27 -7.87 4.99 0.01
C MET A 27 -7.39 5.87 -1.13
N ALA A 28 -7.18 7.17 -0.86
CA ALA A 28 -6.67 8.09 -1.87
C ALA A 28 -5.26 7.68 -2.33
N ALA A 29 -4.39 7.31 -1.38
CA ALA A 29 -3.05 6.87 -1.71
C ALA A 29 -3.06 5.61 -2.56
N MET A 30 -3.94 4.66 -2.23
CA MET A 30 -4.03 3.42 -3.01
C MET A 30 -4.60 3.67 -4.41
N ARG A 31 -5.57 4.58 -4.55
CA ARG A 31 -6.05 4.95 -5.89
C ARG A 31 -4.95 5.58 -6.73
N GLU A 32 -4.09 6.36 -6.10
CA GLU A 32 -2.97 6.99 -6.80
C GLU A 32 -2.01 5.94 -7.36
N LEU A 33 -1.84 4.81 -6.67
CA LEU A 33 -0.99 3.73 -7.14
C LEU A 33 -1.50 3.10 -8.44
N ALA A 34 -2.79 3.19 -8.72
CA ALA A 34 -3.35 2.71 -9.99
C ALA A 34 -2.81 3.51 -11.17
N HIS A 35 -2.56 4.78 -10.97
CA HIS A 35 -2.03 5.67 -12.01
C HIS A 35 -0.52 5.71 -12.03
N GLN A 36 0.09 5.68 -10.86
CA GLN A 36 1.54 5.76 -10.71
C GLN A 36 2.00 4.82 -9.60
N PRO A 37 2.37 3.58 -9.96
CA PRO A 37 2.73 2.57 -8.95
C PRO A 37 3.99 2.90 -8.16
N ARG A 38 4.84 3.78 -8.69
CA ARG A 38 6.07 4.21 -8.02
C ARG A 38 6.06 5.72 -7.85
N PRO A 39 5.15 6.26 -7.01
CA PRO A 39 5.05 7.71 -6.85
C PRO A 39 6.28 8.29 -6.17
N PRO A 40 6.51 9.60 -6.32
CA PRO A 40 7.57 10.26 -5.56
C PRO A 40 7.41 10.00 -4.07
N GLY A 41 8.51 9.68 -3.41
CA GLY A 41 8.50 9.37 -1.99
C GLY A 41 8.27 7.91 -1.65
N CYS A 42 7.98 7.04 -2.62
CA CYS A 42 7.93 5.62 -2.33
C CYS A 42 9.34 5.06 -2.17
N ASP A 43 9.45 4.02 -1.35
CA ASP A 43 10.72 3.32 -1.14
C ASP A 43 10.61 1.90 -1.68
N LYS A 44 11.63 1.47 -2.40
CA LYS A 44 11.73 0.07 -2.80
C LYS A 44 12.34 -0.71 -1.64
N LEU A 45 11.68 -1.78 -1.24
CA LEU A 45 12.17 -2.64 -0.17
C LEU A 45 13.16 -3.66 -0.73
N ALA A 46 14.11 -4.08 0.12
CA ALA A 46 15.09 -5.10 -0.28
C ALA A 46 14.39 -6.43 -0.55
N GLY A 47 14.98 -7.21 -1.48
CA GLY A 47 14.48 -8.54 -1.81
C GLY A 47 13.98 -8.61 -3.25
N PRO A 48 13.72 -9.83 -3.72
CA PRO A 48 13.35 -10.08 -5.12
C PRO A 48 11.86 -9.89 -5.44
N GLU A 49 11.02 -9.61 -4.44
CA GLU A 49 9.58 -9.64 -4.65
C GLU A 49 9.00 -8.35 -5.23
N ASN A 50 9.84 -7.37 -5.52
CA ASN A 50 9.39 -6.10 -6.10
C ASN A 50 8.39 -5.39 -5.19
N LEU A 51 8.73 -5.33 -3.90
CA LEU A 51 7.92 -4.68 -2.88
C LEU A 51 8.31 -3.22 -2.73
N TYR A 52 7.30 -2.40 -2.48
CA TYR A 52 7.45 -0.97 -2.27
C TYR A 52 6.67 -0.55 -1.04
N ARG A 53 7.00 0.64 -0.56
CA ARG A 53 6.35 1.22 0.61
C ARG A 53 6.03 2.69 0.33
N VAL A 54 4.80 3.09 0.67
CA VAL A 54 4.43 4.51 0.70
C VAL A 54 3.97 4.89 2.10
N ARG A 55 4.21 6.14 2.47
CA ARG A 55 3.82 6.68 3.75
C ARG A 55 2.48 7.39 3.65
N VAL A 56 1.63 7.19 4.65
CA VAL A 56 0.40 7.94 4.82
C VAL A 56 0.34 8.34 6.29
N GLY A 57 0.83 9.53 6.61
CA GLY A 57 1.01 9.95 8.00
C GLY A 57 1.99 9.02 8.70
N ASP A 58 1.59 8.48 9.85
CA ASP A 58 2.41 7.53 10.62
C ASP A 58 2.20 6.08 10.17
N TYR A 59 1.46 5.89 9.07
CA TYR A 59 1.15 4.56 8.57
C TYR A 59 1.94 4.28 7.30
N ARG A 60 2.06 3.00 7.00
CA ARG A 60 2.78 2.51 5.81
C ARG A 60 1.87 1.57 5.04
N VAL A 61 1.91 1.71 3.72
CA VAL A 61 1.27 0.76 2.81
C VAL A 61 2.38 0.02 2.08
N ILE A 62 2.42 -1.29 2.27
CA ILE A 62 3.39 -2.15 1.59
C ILE A 62 2.69 -2.86 0.46
N TYR A 63 3.24 -2.76 -0.74
CA TYR A 63 2.61 -3.30 -1.93
C TYR A 63 3.64 -3.88 -2.88
N GLN A 64 3.18 -4.78 -3.72
CA GLN A 64 3.97 -5.38 -4.79
C GLN A 64 3.50 -4.83 -6.12
N VAL A 65 4.43 -4.54 -7.02
CA VAL A 65 4.10 -4.08 -8.37
C VAL A 65 4.40 -5.21 -9.33
N GLN A 66 3.40 -5.63 -10.09
CA GLN A 66 3.52 -6.63 -11.13
C GLN A 66 3.26 -5.94 -12.47
N ASP A 67 4.32 -5.46 -13.10
CA ASP A 67 4.19 -4.66 -14.31
C ASP A 67 3.60 -5.44 -15.46
N ASN A 68 3.97 -6.71 -15.59
CA ASN A 68 3.46 -7.54 -16.69
C ASN A 68 1.94 -7.74 -16.62
N ALA A 69 1.39 -7.72 -15.41
CA ALA A 69 -0.03 -7.92 -15.20
C ALA A 69 -0.78 -6.60 -14.99
N LEU A 70 -0.06 -5.47 -15.00
CA LEU A 70 -0.62 -4.16 -14.65
C LEU A 70 -1.37 -4.23 -13.32
N LEU A 71 -0.70 -4.79 -12.31
CA LEU A 71 -1.30 -5.09 -11.01
C LEU A 71 -0.47 -4.49 -9.89
N VAL A 72 -1.15 -3.82 -8.95
CA VAL A 72 -0.59 -3.42 -7.66
C VAL A 72 -1.30 -4.26 -6.60
N LEU A 73 -0.52 -5.03 -5.86
CA LEU A 73 -1.06 -5.90 -4.82
C LEU A 73 -0.66 -5.34 -3.46
N VAL A 74 -1.64 -4.81 -2.72
CA VAL A 74 -1.38 -4.26 -1.40
C VAL A 74 -1.27 -5.41 -0.42
N VAL A 75 -0.08 -5.58 0.14
CA VAL A 75 0.25 -6.73 0.96
C VAL A 75 -0.09 -6.47 2.43
N LYS A 76 0.24 -5.28 2.92
CA LYS A 76 0.07 -4.97 4.32
C LYS A 76 -0.07 -3.46 4.53
N ILE A 77 -0.91 -3.09 5.50
CA ILE A 77 -1.05 -1.72 5.96
C ILE A 77 -0.87 -1.75 7.48
N GLY A 78 -0.14 -0.79 8.02
CA GLY A 78 0.01 -0.73 9.47
C GLY A 78 0.78 0.50 9.91
N HIS A 79 0.80 0.69 11.22
CA HIS A 79 1.59 1.75 11.83
C HIS A 79 3.07 1.49 11.57
N ARG A 80 3.84 2.56 11.41
CA ARG A 80 5.27 2.46 11.08
C ARG A 80 6.04 1.52 12.01
N ARG A 81 5.61 1.39 13.28
CA ARG A 81 6.29 0.52 14.25
C ARG A 81 5.97 -0.95 14.06
N GLU A 82 4.85 -1.26 13.41
CA GLU A 82 4.39 -2.64 13.26
C GLU A 82 4.78 -3.24 11.92
N VAL A 83 4.89 -2.40 10.90
CA VAL A 83 5.08 -2.85 9.52
C VAL A 83 6.50 -3.34 9.27
N TYR A 84 7.45 -2.91 10.08
CA TYR A 84 8.87 -3.22 9.88
C TYR A 84 9.31 -4.55 10.50
N ARG A 85 8.41 -5.37 10.91
CA ARG A 85 8.78 -6.65 11.50
C ARG A 85 8.67 -7.77 10.52
#